data_75f25c9c01daffb3c07cdf385187074d
#
_entry.id   75f25c9c01daffb3c07cdf385187074d
#
_cell.length_a   1.000
_cell.length_b   1.000
_cell.length_c   1.000
_cell.angle_alpha   90.00
_cell.angle_beta   90.00
_cell.angle_gamma   90.00
#
_symmetry.space_group_name_H-M   'P 1'
#
loop_
_entity.id
_entity.type
_entity.pdbx_description
1 polymer ?
#
loop_
_entity_poly.entity_id
_entity_poly.type
_entity_poly.pdbx_seq_one_letter_code
_entity_poly.pdbx_strand_id
1 'polypeptide(L)'
;MIRLMKSAALAVAVSLCATGAAVAAENIRLTGSGASFPAPIYLTWFKDFSKKTDGVTVDYQSKGSGAGVQDFLNKTVDFAASDSGMSDADIAKVGEGVQLLPMTAGEIVLAYNLPGNPKGLKLPRDVYSNIFLGKITKWNDPKIVAANPELKLPDLPITVVVRADSSGTNAVYTKHLSAINADFKKELGEGNTVNWPATDKFIKSPKNDGVTATVRQTPGAIGYIEYGFAKLAKVDFAQLENKAGQYVVPNAESGAEALAAVKMPENLIATLPDPEGAKSYPITSYTWMIFRKDNGNPEKAKAMREMVEYGLTEGQKIADSMGYIPLPPSVVDQVRKASANIQ
;
A
#
# COMPACT_ATOMS: atom_id res chain seq x y z
N MET A 1 -1.41 41.58 94.84
CA MET A 1 -2.16 41.73 93.55
C MET A 1 -1.32 41.10 92.44
N ILE A 2 -1.64 39.87 92.13
CA ILE A 2 -0.87 39.08 91.14
C ILE A 2 -1.78 38.86 89.95
N ARG A 3 -1.38 39.36 88.80
CA ARG A 3 -2.05 39.12 87.54
C ARG A 3 -1.50 37.90 86.82
N LEU A 4 -2.35 36.88 86.62
CA LEU A 4 -2.08 35.72 85.77
C LEU A 4 -2.07 36.13 84.33
N MET A 5 -0.99 35.86 83.62
CA MET A 5 -0.96 35.92 82.13
C MET A 5 -1.20 34.44 81.63
N LYS A 6 -2.26 34.26 80.88
CA LYS A 6 -2.56 33.05 80.14
C LYS A 6 -1.80 33.06 78.85
N SER A 7 -0.92 32.11 78.63
CA SER A 7 -0.24 31.89 77.33
C SER A 7 -1.15 31.03 76.44
N ALA A 8 -1.56 31.58 75.32
CA ALA A 8 -2.27 30.82 74.25
C ALA A 8 -1.22 30.24 73.32
N ALA A 9 -1.14 28.92 73.26
CA ALA A 9 -0.34 28.21 72.27
C ALA A 9 -1.11 28.14 70.93
N LEU A 10 -0.57 28.76 69.90
CA LEU A 10 -1.08 28.72 68.52
C LEU A 10 -0.49 27.49 67.82
N ALA A 11 -1.30 26.45 67.59
CA ALA A 11 -0.91 25.27 66.79
C ALA A 11 -1.06 25.62 65.32
N VAL A 12 0.05 25.78 64.60
CA VAL A 12 0.06 25.92 63.12
C VAL A 12 0.00 24.49 62.53
N ALA A 13 -1.15 24.15 61.98
CA ALA A 13 -1.31 22.95 61.14
C ALA A 13 -0.72 23.21 59.76
N VAL A 14 0.44 22.65 59.43
CA VAL A 14 1.03 22.65 58.10
C VAL A 14 0.29 21.57 57.27
N SER A 15 -0.67 22.00 56.45
CA SER A 15 -1.27 21.11 55.44
C SER A 15 -0.27 20.92 54.29
N LEU A 16 0.38 19.75 54.23
CA LEU A 16 1.09 19.30 53.04
C LEU A 16 0.07 19.06 51.91
N CYS A 17 -0.14 20.03 51.07
CA CYS A 17 -0.76 19.78 49.75
C CYS A 17 0.24 18.99 48.91
N ALA A 18 0.08 17.67 48.83
CA ALA A 18 0.72 16.86 47.80
C ALA A 18 0.11 17.25 46.46
N THR A 19 0.73 18.23 45.82
CA THR A 19 0.47 18.49 44.38
C THR A 19 1.04 17.30 43.64
N GLY A 20 0.19 16.31 43.35
CA GLY A 20 0.50 15.31 42.35
C GLY A 20 0.70 16.06 41.04
N ALA A 21 1.95 16.21 40.64
CA ALA A 21 2.25 16.63 39.30
C ALA A 21 1.66 15.57 38.36
N ALA A 22 0.51 15.86 37.76
CA ALA A 22 0.06 15.10 36.62
C ALA A 22 1.16 15.26 35.56
N VAL A 23 1.99 14.23 35.42
CA VAL A 23 2.92 14.13 34.30
C VAL A 23 2.00 14.12 33.06
N ALA A 24 1.93 15.24 32.37
CA ALA A 24 1.23 15.30 31.10
C ALA A 24 1.85 14.22 30.23
N ALA A 25 1.06 13.25 29.79
CA ALA A 25 1.53 12.22 28.88
C ALA A 25 2.16 12.92 27.69
N GLU A 26 3.42 12.64 27.42
CA GLU A 26 4.16 13.25 26.32
C GLU A 26 3.44 12.85 25.02
N ASN A 27 2.99 13.83 24.25
CA ASN A 27 2.29 13.58 22.99
C ASN A 27 3.27 12.98 21.98
N ILE A 28 3.11 11.69 21.72
CA ILE A 28 3.91 10.94 20.74
C ILE A 28 3.35 11.20 19.35
N ARG A 29 4.18 11.78 18.49
CA ARG A 29 3.85 11.93 17.08
C ARG A 29 4.71 10.97 16.25
N LEU A 30 4.05 10.05 15.54
CA LEU A 30 4.65 9.16 14.56
C LEU A 30 4.47 9.75 13.17
N THR A 31 5.55 9.80 12.39
CA THR A 31 5.53 10.29 11.02
C THR A 31 5.92 9.17 10.06
N GLY A 32 5.13 9.00 9.01
CA GLY A 32 5.39 8.02 7.97
C GLY A 32 5.26 8.59 6.57
N SER A 33 5.93 7.98 5.60
CA SER A 33 5.76 8.31 4.19
C SER A 33 5.99 7.11 3.29
N GLY A 34 5.52 7.18 2.04
CA GLY A 34 5.82 6.15 1.05
C GLY A 34 4.68 5.78 0.13
N ALA A 35 4.48 4.49 -0.05
CA ALA A 35 3.57 3.90 -1.01
C ALA A 35 2.18 4.54 -1.04
N SER A 36 1.68 4.82 -2.24
CA SER A 36 0.30 5.27 -2.44
C SER A 36 -0.70 4.12 -2.49
N PHE A 37 -0.24 2.93 -2.82
CA PHE A 37 -1.05 1.71 -2.88
C PHE A 37 -1.86 1.49 -1.60
N PRO A 38 -1.28 1.44 -0.38
CA PRO A 38 -2.03 1.25 0.85
C PRO A 38 -2.59 2.55 1.45
N ALA A 39 -2.38 3.70 0.83
CA ALA A 39 -2.69 4.98 1.48
C ALA A 39 -4.15 5.11 1.97
N PRO A 40 -5.19 4.69 1.25
CA PRO A 40 -6.56 4.77 1.75
C PRO A 40 -6.78 4.00 3.05
N ILE A 41 -6.31 2.76 3.12
CA ILE A 41 -6.49 1.93 4.32
C ILE A 41 -5.58 2.39 5.46
N TYR A 42 -4.31 2.76 5.19
CA TYR A 42 -3.39 3.26 6.20
C TYR A 42 -3.88 4.56 6.84
N LEU A 43 -4.36 5.51 6.05
CA LEU A 43 -4.93 6.76 6.59
C LEU A 43 -6.16 6.51 7.47
N THR A 44 -6.98 5.51 7.12
CA THR A 44 -8.12 5.09 7.96
C THR A 44 -7.62 4.47 9.26
N TRP A 45 -6.66 3.54 9.20
CA TRP A 45 -6.08 2.91 10.39
C TRP A 45 -5.43 3.91 11.33
N PHE A 46 -4.59 4.80 10.81
CA PHE A 46 -3.87 5.79 11.62
C PHE A 46 -4.79 6.79 12.28
N LYS A 47 -5.83 7.23 11.56
CA LYS A 47 -6.85 8.10 12.11
C LYS A 47 -7.61 7.44 13.27
N ASP A 48 -8.01 6.19 13.08
CA ASP A 48 -8.77 5.45 14.09
C ASP A 48 -7.90 5.02 15.27
N PHE A 49 -6.66 4.60 15.02
CA PHE A 49 -5.67 4.31 16.04
C PHE A 49 -5.40 5.54 16.92
N SER A 50 -5.13 6.70 16.30
CA SER A 50 -4.88 7.96 17.02
C SER A 50 -6.07 8.41 17.86
N LYS A 51 -7.30 8.08 17.47
CA LYS A 51 -8.50 8.38 18.28
C LYS A 51 -8.67 7.45 19.48
N LYS A 52 -8.15 6.22 19.39
CA LYS A 52 -8.30 5.17 20.42
C LYS A 52 -7.12 5.08 21.37
N THR A 53 -6.01 5.77 21.04
CA THR A 53 -4.76 5.75 21.80
C THR A 53 -4.43 7.15 22.26
N ASP A 54 -4.73 7.42 23.53
CA ASP A 54 -4.49 8.75 24.11
C ASP A 54 -3.01 9.16 23.99
N GLY A 55 -2.77 10.40 23.59
CA GLY A 55 -1.42 10.95 23.46
C GLY A 55 -0.62 10.48 22.25
N VAL A 56 -1.21 9.68 21.33
CA VAL A 56 -0.51 9.21 20.12
C VAL A 56 -1.20 9.76 18.86
N THR A 57 -0.41 10.35 17.97
CA THR A 57 -0.86 10.76 16.63
C THR A 57 0.03 10.15 15.56
N VAL A 58 -0.56 9.75 14.44
CA VAL A 58 0.16 9.17 13.31
C VAL A 58 -0.17 9.95 12.05
N ASP A 59 0.86 10.51 11.44
CA ASP A 59 0.78 11.22 10.17
C ASP A 59 1.43 10.39 9.06
N TYR A 60 0.76 10.28 7.92
CA TYR A 60 1.29 9.56 6.76
C TYR A 60 1.19 10.38 5.49
N GLN A 61 2.30 10.44 4.74
CA GLN A 61 2.38 11.14 3.46
C GLN A 61 2.53 10.14 2.32
N SER A 62 1.51 10.03 1.48
CA SER A 62 1.57 9.25 0.24
C SER A 62 2.43 9.97 -0.79
N LYS A 63 3.67 9.46 -1.02
CA LYS A 63 4.67 10.05 -1.93
C LYS A 63 5.15 9.09 -3.01
N GLY A 64 4.80 7.80 -2.90
CA GLY A 64 5.36 6.68 -3.67
C GLY A 64 6.45 5.94 -2.90
N SER A 65 6.59 4.64 -3.18
CA SER A 65 7.48 3.73 -2.43
C SER A 65 8.93 4.20 -2.41
N GLY A 66 9.45 4.62 -3.55
CA GLY A 66 10.85 5.07 -3.63
C GLY A 66 11.12 6.33 -2.79
N ALA A 67 10.19 7.30 -2.80
CA ALA A 67 10.31 8.50 -1.97
C ALA A 67 10.23 8.15 -0.47
N GLY A 68 9.35 7.21 -0.08
CA GLY A 68 9.28 6.73 1.30
C GLY A 68 10.56 6.06 1.78
N VAL A 69 11.17 5.20 0.95
CA VAL A 69 12.47 4.60 1.27
C VAL A 69 13.56 5.67 1.43
N GLN A 70 13.58 6.69 0.58
CA GLN A 70 14.54 7.79 0.73
C GLN A 70 14.30 8.62 2.00
N ASP A 71 13.05 8.97 2.31
CA ASP A 71 12.70 9.65 3.56
C ASP A 71 13.15 8.83 4.79
N PHE A 72 12.97 7.50 4.73
CA PHE A 72 13.42 6.59 5.78
C PHE A 72 14.95 6.57 5.90
N LEU A 73 15.68 6.43 4.81
CA LEU A 73 17.15 6.47 4.83
C LEU A 73 17.68 7.79 5.39
N ASN A 74 17.05 8.91 5.03
CA ASN A 74 17.40 10.24 5.49
C ASN A 74 16.95 10.55 6.94
N LYS A 75 16.29 9.59 7.62
CA LYS A 75 15.77 9.75 8.99
C LYS A 75 14.77 10.90 9.15
N THR A 76 14.04 11.26 8.08
CA THR A 76 13.01 12.31 8.11
C THR A 76 11.64 11.82 8.53
N VAL A 77 11.47 10.48 8.61
CA VAL A 77 10.26 9.81 9.08
C VAL A 77 10.59 8.68 10.05
N ASP A 78 9.64 8.35 10.92
CA ASP A 78 9.77 7.25 11.88
C ASP A 78 9.61 5.89 11.19
N PHE A 79 8.73 5.80 10.18
CA PHE A 79 8.52 4.60 9.39
C PHE A 79 8.26 4.95 7.90
N ALA A 80 8.48 3.98 7.03
CA ALA A 80 8.11 4.12 5.63
C ALA A 80 7.12 3.04 5.18
N ALA A 81 6.60 3.17 3.96
CA ALA A 81 5.82 2.12 3.32
C ALA A 81 6.26 1.91 1.85
N SER A 82 6.30 0.64 1.44
CA SER A 82 6.70 0.26 0.08
C SER A 82 5.99 -1.03 -0.36
N ASP A 83 5.51 -1.05 -1.62
CA ASP A 83 4.91 -2.24 -2.22
C ASP A 83 5.96 -3.13 -2.91
N SER A 84 7.18 -2.64 -3.07
CA SER A 84 8.33 -3.39 -3.59
C SER A 84 9.32 -3.80 -2.49
N GLY A 85 8.98 -3.54 -1.22
CA GLY A 85 9.89 -3.71 -0.10
C GLY A 85 11.03 -2.67 -0.13
N MET A 86 12.20 -3.06 0.33
CA MET A 86 13.42 -2.27 0.36
C MET A 86 14.56 -3.12 -0.21
N SER A 87 15.44 -2.55 -1.02
CA SER A 87 16.56 -3.29 -1.60
C SER A 87 17.60 -3.67 -0.55
N ASP A 88 18.30 -4.79 -0.74
CA ASP A 88 19.38 -5.20 0.15
C ASP A 88 20.46 -4.13 0.30
N ALA A 89 20.74 -3.40 -0.79
CA ALA A 89 21.70 -2.30 -0.79
C ALA A 89 21.24 -1.12 0.09
N ASP A 90 19.92 -0.86 0.14
CA ASP A 90 19.36 0.19 1.01
C ASP A 90 19.22 -0.30 2.45
N ILE A 91 18.85 -1.55 2.68
CA ILE A 91 18.83 -2.17 4.00
C ILE A 91 20.21 -2.08 4.65
N ALA A 92 21.28 -2.38 3.89
CA ALA A 92 22.65 -2.34 4.37
C ALA A 92 23.13 -0.92 4.80
N LYS A 93 22.46 0.15 4.35
CA LYS A 93 22.75 1.53 4.76
C LYS A 93 22.19 1.89 6.14
N VAL A 94 21.28 1.08 6.68
CA VAL A 94 20.60 1.33 7.96
C VAL A 94 21.33 0.58 9.06
N GLY A 95 22.23 1.25 9.76
CA GLY A 95 23.07 0.64 10.81
C GLY A 95 22.28 0.07 11.99
N GLU A 96 21.11 0.65 12.26
CA GLU A 96 20.17 0.23 13.31
C GLU A 96 19.41 -1.06 12.93
N GLY A 97 19.55 -1.54 11.70
CA GLY A 97 18.81 -2.64 11.14
C GLY A 97 17.40 -2.27 10.73
N VAL A 98 16.82 -3.07 9.86
CA VAL A 98 15.50 -2.82 9.27
C VAL A 98 14.56 -3.99 9.56
N GLN A 99 13.32 -3.68 9.91
CA GLN A 99 12.21 -4.64 9.98
C GLN A 99 11.15 -4.25 8.95
N LEU A 100 10.95 -5.11 7.95
CA LEU A 100 9.83 -5.01 7.02
C LEU A 100 8.67 -5.87 7.54
N LEU A 101 7.48 -5.28 7.59
CA LEU A 101 6.26 -5.94 8.04
C LEU A 101 5.18 -5.82 6.96
N PRO A 102 4.75 -6.92 6.33
CA PRO A 102 3.58 -6.89 5.44
C PRO A 102 2.33 -6.61 6.27
N MET A 103 1.63 -5.52 5.96
CA MET A 103 0.51 -5.07 6.79
C MET A 103 -0.85 -5.36 6.16
N THR A 104 -0.90 -5.43 4.86
CA THR A 104 -2.07 -5.84 4.07
C THR A 104 -1.60 -6.30 2.69
N ALA A 105 -2.53 -6.75 1.88
CA ALA A 105 -2.27 -7.04 0.49
C ALA A 105 -3.36 -6.39 -0.38
N GLY A 106 -3.13 -6.32 -1.67
CA GLY A 106 -4.09 -5.78 -2.62
C GLY A 106 -3.83 -6.26 -4.03
N GLU A 107 -4.74 -5.93 -4.92
CA GLU A 107 -4.75 -6.32 -6.32
C GLU A 107 -4.54 -5.09 -7.19
N ILE A 108 -3.76 -5.22 -8.24
CA ILE A 108 -3.59 -4.16 -9.24
C ILE A 108 -4.52 -4.41 -10.40
N VAL A 109 -5.44 -3.50 -10.61
CA VAL A 109 -6.42 -3.56 -11.70
C VAL A 109 -6.00 -2.67 -12.86
N LEU A 110 -6.44 -3.03 -14.07
CA LEU A 110 -6.34 -2.18 -15.25
C LEU A 110 -7.65 -1.40 -15.39
N ALA A 111 -7.65 -0.19 -14.83
CA ALA A 111 -8.76 0.74 -14.94
C ALA A 111 -8.83 1.31 -16.35
N TYR A 112 -10.03 1.46 -16.91
CA TYR A 112 -10.22 2.01 -18.24
C TYR A 112 -11.39 3.01 -18.30
N ASN A 113 -11.40 3.81 -19.36
CA ASN A 113 -12.46 4.75 -19.66
C ASN A 113 -12.85 4.66 -21.14
N LEU A 114 -13.96 3.97 -21.41
CA LEU A 114 -14.47 3.79 -22.77
C LEU A 114 -15.82 4.46 -22.95
N PRO A 115 -16.07 5.10 -24.13
CA PRO A 115 -17.40 5.61 -24.47
C PRO A 115 -18.45 4.53 -24.39
N GLY A 116 -19.64 4.85 -23.87
CA GLY A 116 -20.72 3.90 -23.65
C GLY A 116 -20.53 3.01 -22.41
N ASN A 117 -19.40 3.12 -21.74
CA ASN A 117 -19.11 2.47 -20.46
C ASN A 117 -19.34 0.94 -20.46
N PRO A 118 -18.77 0.21 -21.44
CA PRO A 118 -18.94 -1.24 -21.52
C PRO A 118 -18.38 -1.90 -20.26
N LYS A 119 -19.16 -2.81 -19.65
CA LYS A 119 -18.76 -3.54 -18.45
C LYS A 119 -18.22 -4.91 -18.80
N GLY A 120 -17.38 -5.44 -17.91
CA GLY A 120 -16.89 -6.81 -18.05
C GLY A 120 -15.84 -7.01 -19.15
N LEU A 121 -15.13 -5.95 -19.53
CA LEU A 121 -14.02 -6.04 -20.50
C LEU A 121 -13.01 -7.10 -20.05
N LYS A 122 -12.69 -8.04 -20.92
CA LYS A 122 -11.70 -9.11 -20.72
C LYS A 122 -10.41 -8.75 -21.46
N LEU A 123 -9.29 -8.86 -20.78
CA LEU A 123 -7.97 -8.66 -21.39
C LEU A 123 -7.12 -9.91 -21.23
N PRO A 124 -6.80 -10.61 -22.34
CA PRO A 124 -5.84 -11.71 -22.37
C PRO A 124 -4.44 -11.27 -21.92
N ARG A 125 -3.64 -12.20 -21.41
CA ARG A 125 -2.26 -11.95 -20.91
C ARG A 125 -1.36 -11.32 -21.98
N ASP A 126 -1.41 -11.81 -23.19
CA ASP A 126 -0.65 -11.26 -24.32
C ASP A 126 -1.18 -9.87 -24.75
N VAL A 127 -2.47 -9.61 -24.57
CA VAL A 127 -3.08 -8.33 -24.96
C VAL A 127 -2.65 -7.23 -24.00
N TYR A 128 -2.90 -7.37 -22.68
CA TYR A 128 -2.58 -6.25 -21.79
C TYR A 128 -1.07 -6.00 -21.69
N SER A 129 -0.23 -7.03 -21.79
CA SER A 129 1.21 -6.82 -21.83
C SER A 129 1.66 -6.06 -23.10
N ASN A 130 1.05 -6.33 -24.26
CA ASN A 130 1.35 -5.63 -25.52
C ASN A 130 0.73 -4.23 -25.60
N ILE A 131 -0.35 -3.93 -24.88
CA ILE A 131 -0.84 -2.56 -24.71
C ILE A 131 0.23 -1.69 -24.03
N PHE A 132 0.81 -2.18 -22.92
CA PHE A 132 1.84 -1.45 -22.18
C PHE A 132 3.23 -1.46 -22.86
N LEU A 133 3.44 -2.31 -23.86
CA LEU A 133 4.57 -2.21 -24.80
C LEU A 133 4.33 -1.20 -25.94
N GLY A 134 3.11 -0.68 -26.09
CA GLY A 134 2.71 0.17 -27.22
C GLY A 134 2.56 -0.58 -28.53
N LYS A 135 2.47 -1.92 -28.51
CA LYS A 135 2.26 -2.77 -29.70
C LYS A 135 0.78 -2.92 -30.07
N ILE A 136 -0.13 -2.91 -29.09
CA ILE A 136 -1.59 -2.81 -29.29
C ILE A 136 -2.00 -1.39 -28.94
N THR A 137 -2.54 -0.66 -29.94
CA THR A 137 -2.75 0.79 -29.85
C THR A 137 -4.18 1.25 -30.05
N LYS A 138 -5.12 0.32 -30.30
CA LYS A 138 -6.54 0.61 -30.50
C LYS A 138 -7.42 -0.34 -29.73
N TRP A 139 -8.56 0.16 -29.24
CA TRP A 139 -9.53 -0.65 -28.51
C TRP A 139 -10.26 -1.70 -29.37
N ASN A 140 -10.40 -1.46 -30.67
CA ASN A 140 -10.96 -2.42 -31.63
C ASN A 140 -9.88 -3.35 -32.25
N ASP A 141 -8.74 -3.50 -31.62
CA ASP A 141 -7.74 -4.49 -32.03
C ASP A 141 -8.39 -5.90 -32.09
N PRO A 142 -8.14 -6.68 -33.17
CA PRO A 142 -8.77 -8.01 -33.33
C PRO A 142 -8.61 -8.94 -32.13
N LYS A 143 -7.48 -8.86 -31.41
CA LYS A 143 -7.25 -9.68 -30.21
C LYS A 143 -8.13 -9.26 -29.02
N ILE A 144 -8.39 -7.96 -28.86
CA ILE A 144 -9.31 -7.46 -27.83
C ILE A 144 -10.73 -7.84 -28.21
N VAL A 145 -11.12 -7.63 -29.45
CA VAL A 145 -12.46 -7.96 -29.94
C VAL A 145 -12.75 -9.46 -29.80
N ALA A 146 -11.79 -10.32 -30.17
CA ALA A 146 -11.97 -11.78 -30.06
C ALA A 146 -12.22 -12.26 -28.61
N ALA A 147 -11.62 -11.57 -27.62
CA ALA A 147 -11.86 -11.88 -26.20
C ALA A 147 -13.18 -11.29 -25.66
N ASN A 148 -13.82 -10.40 -26.43
CA ASN A 148 -15.01 -9.63 -26.02
C ASN A 148 -16.10 -9.61 -27.12
N PRO A 149 -16.58 -10.74 -27.61
CA PRO A 149 -17.54 -10.79 -28.74
C PRO A 149 -18.86 -10.10 -28.43
N GLU A 150 -19.23 -9.98 -27.17
CA GLU A 150 -20.46 -9.31 -26.71
C GLU A 150 -20.33 -7.78 -26.69
N LEU A 151 -19.10 -7.23 -26.70
CA LEU A 151 -18.87 -5.81 -26.53
C LEU A 151 -18.64 -5.11 -27.88
N LYS A 152 -19.29 -3.96 -28.07
CA LYS A 152 -18.98 -3.07 -29.19
C LYS A 152 -17.82 -2.16 -28.81
N LEU A 153 -16.61 -2.59 -29.12
CA LEU A 153 -15.42 -1.80 -28.84
C LEU A 153 -15.20 -0.72 -29.90
N PRO A 154 -14.94 0.53 -29.52
CA PRO A 154 -14.83 1.64 -30.46
C PRO A 154 -13.51 1.60 -31.24
N ASP A 155 -13.52 2.14 -32.47
CA ASP A 155 -12.27 2.49 -33.18
C ASP A 155 -11.66 3.75 -32.54
N LEU A 156 -11.03 3.55 -31.40
CA LEU A 156 -10.47 4.60 -30.56
C LEU A 156 -9.03 4.24 -30.19
N PRO A 157 -8.08 5.16 -30.31
CA PRO A 157 -6.73 4.94 -29.81
C PRO A 157 -6.71 4.67 -28.30
N ILE A 158 -5.82 3.79 -27.89
CA ILE A 158 -5.55 3.54 -26.45
C ILE A 158 -4.58 4.61 -25.96
N THR A 159 -4.97 5.29 -24.89
CA THR A 159 -4.07 6.16 -24.11
C THR A 159 -3.63 5.42 -22.85
N VAL A 160 -2.34 5.15 -22.74
CA VAL A 160 -1.77 4.38 -21.63
C VAL A 160 -1.35 5.33 -20.53
N VAL A 161 -1.90 5.18 -19.34
CA VAL A 161 -1.55 6.01 -18.17
C VAL A 161 -0.61 5.24 -17.26
N VAL A 162 0.59 5.77 -17.08
CA VAL A 162 1.67 5.13 -16.31
C VAL A 162 2.16 6.02 -15.17
N ARG A 163 2.94 5.47 -14.25
CA ARG A 163 3.43 6.21 -13.09
C ARG A 163 4.55 7.17 -13.44
N ALA A 164 4.43 8.39 -12.90
CA ALA A 164 5.46 9.45 -13.01
C ALA A 164 6.51 9.38 -11.90
N ASP A 165 6.13 8.81 -10.75
CA ASP A 165 6.95 8.71 -9.53
C ASP A 165 7.65 7.34 -9.41
N SER A 166 8.62 7.23 -8.50
CA SER A 166 9.23 5.94 -8.12
C SER A 166 8.23 5.12 -7.30
N SER A 167 7.56 4.19 -7.98
CA SER A 167 6.32 3.54 -7.53
C SER A 167 6.48 2.06 -7.26
N GLY A 168 6.09 1.61 -6.06
CA GLY A 168 5.97 0.19 -5.76
C GLY A 168 4.88 -0.50 -6.58
N THR A 169 3.74 0.18 -6.84
CA THR A 169 2.70 -0.33 -7.75
C THR A 169 3.27 -0.58 -9.15
N ASN A 170 4.13 0.34 -9.65
CA ASN A 170 4.86 0.14 -10.90
C ASN A 170 5.77 -1.10 -10.85
N ALA A 171 6.52 -1.27 -9.75
CA ALA A 171 7.42 -2.41 -9.61
C ALA A 171 6.67 -3.75 -9.61
N VAL A 172 5.55 -3.85 -8.88
CA VAL A 172 4.69 -5.04 -8.86
C VAL A 172 4.13 -5.32 -10.25
N TYR A 173 3.58 -4.29 -10.91
CA TYR A 173 2.98 -4.43 -12.23
C TYR A 173 4.00 -4.84 -13.29
N THR A 174 5.14 -4.16 -13.36
CA THR A 174 6.19 -4.46 -14.35
C THR A 174 6.88 -5.81 -14.08
N LYS A 175 6.96 -6.24 -12.82
CA LYS A 175 7.41 -7.60 -12.47
C LYS A 175 6.46 -8.66 -13.02
N HIS A 176 5.15 -8.46 -12.87
CA HIS A 176 4.16 -9.34 -13.48
C HIS A 176 4.28 -9.35 -15.01
N LEU A 177 4.32 -8.20 -15.66
CA LEU A 177 4.45 -8.12 -17.12
C LEU A 177 5.74 -8.77 -17.62
N SER A 178 6.85 -8.62 -16.90
CA SER A 178 8.12 -9.28 -17.22
C SER A 178 8.07 -10.80 -17.04
N ALA A 179 7.27 -11.29 -16.10
CA ALA A 179 7.07 -12.72 -15.89
C ALA A 179 6.25 -13.38 -17.01
N ILE A 180 5.30 -12.64 -17.59
CA ILE A 180 4.35 -13.19 -18.58
C ILE A 180 4.72 -12.87 -20.04
N ASN A 181 5.62 -11.93 -20.29
CA ASN A 181 5.98 -11.47 -21.63
C ASN A 181 7.48 -11.22 -21.74
N ALA A 182 8.15 -12.07 -22.53
CA ALA A 182 9.61 -12.01 -22.72
C ALA A 182 10.07 -10.71 -23.42
N ASP A 183 9.27 -10.18 -24.35
CA ASP A 183 9.56 -8.90 -25.00
C ASP A 183 9.48 -7.75 -23.99
N PHE A 184 8.47 -7.75 -23.12
CA PHE A 184 8.34 -6.76 -22.07
C PHE A 184 9.57 -6.77 -21.15
N LYS A 185 9.97 -7.96 -20.70
CA LYS A 185 11.15 -8.15 -19.87
C LYS A 185 12.42 -7.61 -20.54
N LYS A 186 12.58 -7.86 -21.83
CA LYS A 186 13.75 -7.44 -22.61
C LYS A 186 13.77 -5.93 -22.89
N GLU A 187 12.63 -5.36 -23.23
CA GLU A 187 12.53 -3.97 -23.71
C GLU A 187 12.42 -2.96 -22.56
N LEU A 188 11.64 -3.27 -21.53
CA LEU A 188 11.33 -2.37 -20.42
C LEU A 188 11.84 -2.86 -19.06
N GLY A 189 11.83 -4.17 -18.83
CA GLY A 189 12.22 -4.76 -17.55
C GLY A 189 11.21 -4.48 -16.44
N GLU A 190 11.70 -4.52 -15.20
CA GLU A 190 10.88 -4.33 -13.99
C GLU A 190 11.54 -3.34 -13.02
N GLY A 191 10.74 -2.66 -12.20
CA GLY A 191 11.25 -1.77 -11.15
C GLY A 191 10.27 -0.68 -10.75
N ASN A 192 10.65 0.09 -9.75
CA ASN A 192 9.88 1.25 -9.29
C ASN A 192 9.75 2.32 -10.38
N THR A 193 10.66 2.32 -11.33
CA THR A 193 10.69 3.21 -12.50
C THR A 193 11.21 2.40 -13.69
N VAL A 194 10.52 2.49 -14.81
CA VAL A 194 10.95 1.92 -16.11
C VAL A 194 10.85 2.98 -17.20
N ASN A 195 11.55 2.76 -18.32
CA ASN A 195 11.52 3.67 -19.45
C ASN A 195 10.33 3.35 -20.36
N TRP A 196 9.13 3.78 -19.96
CA TRP A 196 7.93 3.63 -20.78
C TRP A 196 8.09 4.22 -22.19
N PRO A 197 7.41 3.69 -23.22
CA PRO A 197 7.48 4.24 -24.57
C PRO A 197 7.25 5.75 -24.63
N ALA A 198 8.16 6.48 -25.26
CA ALA A 198 8.12 7.94 -25.35
C ALA A 198 7.23 8.37 -26.52
N THR A 199 5.92 8.18 -26.41
CA THR A 199 4.93 8.60 -27.42
C THR A 199 3.85 9.47 -26.76
N ASP A 200 3.07 10.17 -27.58
CA ASP A 200 1.92 10.99 -27.14
C ASP A 200 0.77 10.15 -26.55
N LYS A 201 0.84 8.83 -26.69
CA LYS A 201 -0.15 7.89 -26.14
C LYS A 201 0.17 7.43 -24.73
N PHE A 202 1.36 7.76 -24.21
CA PHE A 202 1.74 7.43 -22.83
C PHE A 202 1.73 8.68 -21.95
N ILE A 203 0.77 8.75 -21.03
CA ILE A 203 0.63 9.85 -20.07
C ILE A 203 1.21 9.41 -18.72
N LYS A 204 2.12 10.23 -18.18
CA LYS A 204 2.69 9.99 -16.85
C LYS A 204 1.88 10.72 -15.78
N SER A 205 1.40 9.98 -14.76
CA SER A 205 0.62 10.53 -13.66
C SER A 205 1.20 10.09 -12.30
N PRO A 206 1.22 10.98 -11.30
CA PRO A 206 1.81 10.64 -10.00
C PRO A 206 0.82 9.81 -9.17
N LYS A 207 1.32 8.82 -8.46
CA LYS A 207 0.60 8.02 -7.47
C LYS A 207 -0.62 7.28 -8.03
N ASN A 208 -1.29 6.46 -7.21
CA ASN A 208 -2.53 5.77 -7.62
C ASN A 208 -3.69 6.73 -7.87
N ASP A 209 -3.86 7.75 -7.03
CA ASP A 209 -4.90 8.77 -7.17
C ASP A 209 -4.75 9.59 -8.47
N GLY A 210 -3.53 9.96 -8.85
CA GLY A 210 -3.26 10.68 -10.10
C GLY A 210 -3.56 9.83 -11.34
N VAL A 211 -3.13 8.55 -11.35
CA VAL A 211 -3.49 7.62 -12.44
C VAL A 211 -5.01 7.44 -12.53
N THR A 212 -5.69 7.24 -11.39
CA THR A 212 -7.14 7.12 -11.35
C THR A 212 -7.85 8.34 -11.92
N ALA A 213 -7.43 9.55 -11.54
CA ALA A 213 -8.00 10.79 -12.04
C ALA A 213 -7.80 10.95 -13.54
N THR A 214 -6.59 10.66 -14.05
CA THR A 214 -6.26 10.76 -15.47
C THR A 214 -7.06 9.78 -16.31
N VAL A 215 -7.19 8.52 -15.87
CA VAL A 215 -8.03 7.52 -16.57
C VAL A 215 -9.49 7.98 -16.64
N ARG A 216 -10.06 8.47 -15.52
CA ARG A 216 -11.45 8.96 -15.50
C ARG A 216 -11.71 10.12 -16.46
N GLN A 217 -10.74 11.00 -16.64
CA GLN A 217 -10.89 12.22 -17.44
C GLN A 217 -10.55 12.03 -18.91
N THR A 218 -9.91 10.91 -19.29
CA THR A 218 -9.38 10.69 -20.64
C THR A 218 -10.14 9.55 -21.33
N PRO A 219 -11.05 9.85 -22.28
CA PRO A 219 -11.69 8.80 -23.09
C PRO A 219 -10.65 7.96 -23.83
N GLY A 220 -10.79 6.64 -23.79
CA GLY A 220 -9.83 5.68 -24.37
C GLY A 220 -8.61 5.39 -23.49
N ALA A 221 -8.57 5.91 -22.27
CA ALA A 221 -7.47 5.63 -21.36
C ALA A 221 -7.56 4.23 -20.71
N ILE A 222 -6.37 3.68 -20.44
CA ILE A 222 -6.14 2.51 -19.57
C ILE A 222 -4.96 2.81 -18.65
N GLY A 223 -5.04 2.40 -17.39
CA GLY A 223 -3.95 2.58 -16.42
C GLY A 223 -4.02 1.55 -15.30
N TYR A 224 -2.88 1.25 -14.68
CA TYR A 224 -2.81 0.31 -13.55
C TYR A 224 -2.89 1.07 -12.23
N ILE A 225 -3.79 0.63 -11.37
CA ILE A 225 -4.03 1.19 -10.03
C ILE A 225 -4.34 0.06 -9.04
N GLU A 226 -4.17 0.33 -7.77
CA GLU A 226 -4.65 -0.58 -6.72
C GLU A 226 -6.20 -0.57 -6.70
N TYR A 227 -6.79 -1.74 -6.45
CA TYR A 227 -8.24 -2.00 -6.59
C TYR A 227 -9.11 -1.10 -5.71
N GLY A 228 -8.69 -0.78 -4.49
CA GLY A 228 -9.42 0.13 -3.61
C GLY A 228 -9.65 1.51 -4.24
N PHE A 229 -8.70 2.01 -5.05
CA PHE A 229 -8.87 3.26 -5.80
C PHE A 229 -9.95 3.16 -6.87
N ALA A 230 -10.00 2.04 -7.60
CA ALA A 230 -11.05 1.81 -8.60
C ALA A 230 -12.43 1.75 -7.94
N LYS A 231 -12.53 1.03 -6.82
CA LYS A 231 -13.75 0.90 -6.01
C LYS A 231 -14.24 2.25 -5.49
N LEU A 232 -13.34 3.01 -4.87
CA LEU A 232 -13.64 4.31 -4.26
C LEU A 232 -14.04 5.36 -5.32
N ALA A 233 -13.32 5.39 -6.44
CA ALA A 233 -13.58 6.33 -7.53
C ALA A 233 -14.67 5.87 -8.50
N LYS A 234 -15.19 4.64 -8.35
CA LYS A 234 -16.17 4.01 -9.25
C LYS A 234 -15.71 4.01 -10.71
N VAL A 235 -14.44 3.68 -10.93
CA VAL A 235 -13.86 3.53 -12.26
C VAL A 235 -13.98 2.07 -12.70
N ASP A 236 -14.28 1.85 -13.97
CA ASP A 236 -14.32 0.50 -14.54
C ASP A 236 -12.93 -0.09 -14.69
N PHE A 237 -12.83 -1.39 -14.55
CA PHE A 237 -11.60 -2.15 -14.70
C PHE A 237 -11.85 -3.46 -15.43
N ALA A 238 -10.80 -3.96 -16.08
CA ALA A 238 -10.86 -5.17 -16.86
C ALA A 238 -10.78 -6.43 -16.00
N GLN A 239 -11.42 -7.50 -16.45
CA GLN A 239 -11.12 -8.87 -16.02
C GLN A 239 -9.81 -9.30 -16.68
N LEU A 240 -8.86 -9.75 -15.90
CA LEU A 240 -7.56 -10.16 -16.42
C LEU A 240 -7.45 -11.68 -16.51
N GLU A 241 -6.90 -12.15 -17.63
CA GLU A 241 -6.56 -13.56 -17.75
C GLU A 241 -5.41 -13.90 -16.82
N ASN A 242 -5.61 -14.93 -15.98
CA ASN A 242 -4.59 -15.43 -15.06
C ASN A 242 -3.75 -16.57 -15.70
N LYS A 243 -2.80 -17.13 -14.93
CA LYS A 243 -1.93 -18.20 -15.39
C LYS A 243 -2.67 -19.47 -15.80
N ALA A 244 -3.84 -19.73 -15.22
CA ALA A 244 -4.70 -20.86 -15.57
C ALA A 244 -5.59 -20.62 -16.80
N GLY A 245 -5.48 -19.44 -17.46
CA GLY A 245 -6.31 -19.07 -18.62
C GLY A 245 -7.73 -18.64 -18.25
N GLN A 246 -7.98 -18.29 -16.98
CA GLN A 246 -9.28 -17.82 -16.51
C GLN A 246 -9.30 -16.30 -16.40
N TYR A 247 -10.43 -15.68 -16.80
CA TYR A 247 -10.65 -14.24 -16.58
C TYR A 247 -11.17 -14.02 -15.17
N VAL A 248 -10.39 -13.32 -14.36
CA VAL A 248 -10.65 -13.14 -12.93
C VAL A 248 -10.95 -11.67 -12.63
N VAL A 249 -11.95 -11.45 -11.77
CA VAL A 249 -12.24 -10.13 -11.19
C VAL A 249 -11.56 -10.00 -9.82
N PRO A 250 -11.10 -8.80 -9.46
CA PRO A 250 -10.48 -8.57 -8.16
C PRO A 250 -11.53 -8.66 -7.03
N ASN A 251 -11.21 -9.39 -6.00
CA ASN A 251 -11.96 -9.48 -4.75
C ASN A 251 -11.13 -10.20 -3.68
N ALA A 252 -11.61 -10.20 -2.42
CA ALA A 252 -10.89 -10.83 -1.31
C ALA A 252 -10.61 -12.34 -1.53
N GLU A 253 -11.50 -13.08 -2.20
CA GLU A 253 -11.32 -14.51 -2.49
C GLU A 253 -10.21 -14.73 -3.52
N SER A 254 -10.25 -14.01 -4.65
CA SER A 254 -9.25 -14.15 -5.72
C SER A 254 -7.85 -13.70 -5.25
N GLY A 255 -7.80 -12.66 -4.43
CA GLY A 255 -6.57 -12.22 -3.80
C GLY A 255 -6.05 -13.21 -2.75
N ALA A 256 -6.91 -13.76 -1.90
CA ALA A 256 -6.52 -14.77 -0.91
C ALA A 256 -5.97 -16.04 -1.57
N GLU A 257 -6.55 -16.50 -2.68
CA GLU A 257 -6.03 -17.64 -3.46
C GLU A 257 -4.64 -17.31 -4.02
N ALA A 258 -4.44 -16.10 -4.54
CA ALA A 258 -3.12 -15.67 -5.01
C ALA A 258 -2.08 -15.65 -3.89
N LEU A 259 -2.43 -15.14 -2.69
CA LEU A 259 -1.52 -15.14 -1.53
C LEU A 259 -1.20 -16.57 -1.04
N ALA A 260 -2.15 -17.50 -1.12
CA ALA A 260 -1.96 -18.89 -0.72
C ALA A 260 -0.97 -19.65 -1.64
N ALA A 261 -0.75 -19.17 -2.87
CA ALA A 261 0.22 -19.75 -3.80
C ALA A 261 1.67 -19.57 -3.33
N VAL A 262 1.96 -18.70 -2.37
CA VAL A 262 3.31 -18.41 -1.87
C VAL A 262 3.36 -18.50 -0.36
N LYS A 263 4.24 -19.38 0.16
CA LYS A 263 4.53 -19.43 1.59
C LYS A 263 5.35 -18.19 1.99
N MET A 264 4.88 -17.44 2.98
CA MET A 264 5.63 -16.31 3.52
C MET A 264 6.96 -16.76 4.14
N PRO A 265 8.11 -16.25 3.68
CA PRO A 265 9.41 -16.60 4.25
C PRO A 265 9.65 -15.92 5.61
N GLU A 266 10.71 -16.34 6.32
CA GLU A 266 11.03 -15.77 7.65
C GLU A 266 11.37 -14.28 7.62
N ASN A 267 11.95 -13.79 6.53
CA ASN A 267 12.24 -12.36 6.36
C ASN A 267 11.01 -11.52 6.00
N LEU A 268 9.84 -12.15 5.87
CA LEU A 268 8.55 -11.53 5.56
C LEU A 268 8.51 -10.81 4.20
N ILE A 269 9.40 -11.12 3.28
CA ILE A 269 9.43 -10.53 1.94
C ILE A 269 9.06 -11.60 0.92
N ALA A 270 7.84 -11.51 0.39
CA ALA A 270 7.32 -12.43 -0.62
C ALA A 270 6.84 -11.65 -1.84
N THR A 271 7.14 -12.13 -3.03
CA THR A 271 6.66 -11.56 -4.30
C THR A 271 5.85 -12.59 -5.07
N LEU A 272 4.80 -12.14 -5.75
CA LEU A 272 3.85 -12.96 -6.49
C LEU A 272 3.81 -12.48 -7.96
N PRO A 273 4.86 -12.71 -8.76
CA PRO A 273 4.91 -12.16 -10.12
C PRO A 273 3.84 -12.73 -11.05
N ASP A 274 3.43 -13.98 -10.84
CA ASP A 274 2.41 -14.68 -11.64
C ASP A 274 1.86 -15.87 -10.82
N PRO A 275 0.96 -15.60 -9.83
CA PRO A 275 0.54 -16.62 -8.89
C PRO A 275 -0.25 -17.76 -9.55
N GLU A 276 -0.04 -18.96 -9.04
CA GLU A 276 -0.80 -20.15 -9.42
C GLU A 276 -2.23 -20.08 -8.85
N GLY A 277 -3.13 -20.89 -9.41
CA GLY A 277 -4.51 -21.04 -8.94
C GLY A 277 -5.51 -20.61 -9.99
N ALA A 278 -6.57 -21.43 -10.15
CA ALA A 278 -7.61 -21.17 -11.16
C ALA A 278 -8.39 -19.90 -10.92
N LYS A 279 -8.52 -19.49 -9.65
CA LYS A 279 -9.23 -18.27 -9.26
C LYS A 279 -8.28 -17.14 -8.81
N SER A 280 -6.96 -17.37 -8.81
CA SER A 280 -5.99 -16.37 -8.41
C SER A 280 -6.06 -15.13 -9.27
N TYR A 281 -6.17 -13.95 -8.65
CA TYR A 281 -6.00 -12.70 -9.37
C TYR A 281 -4.54 -12.53 -9.80
N PRO A 282 -4.24 -12.23 -11.08
CA PRO A 282 -2.89 -12.35 -11.62
C PRO A 282 -1.89 -11.33 -11.07
N ILE A 283 -2.37 -10.19 -10.58
CA ILE A 283 -1.51 -9.09 -10.13
C ILE A 283 -1.83 -8.74 -8.67
N THR A 284 -1.30 -9.55 -7.77
CA THR A 284 -1.51 -9.42 -6.33
C THR A 284 -0.18 -9.18 -5.62
N SER A 285 -0.18 -8.34 -4.60
CA SER A 285 1.03 -8.06 -3.81
C SER A 285 0.70 -7.75 -2.36
N TYR A 286 1.59 -8.15 -1.48
CA TYR A 286 1.70 -7.54 -0.16
C TYR A 286 2.18 -6.09 -0.27
N THR A 287 1.97 -5.31 0.78
CA THR A 287 2.58 -3.99 0.98
C THR A 287 3.15 -3.91 2.39
N TRP A 288 4.34 -3.36 2.51
CA TRP A 288 5.13 -3.38 3.74
C TRP A 288 5.20 -2.02 4.40
N MET A 289 5.08 -2.00 5.73
CA MET A 289 5.66 -0.94 6.54
C MET A 289 7.10 -1.29 6.86
N ILE A 290 7.96 -0.28 6.91
CA ILE A 290 9.40 -0.39 7.10
C ILE A 290 9.78 0.39 8.36
N PHE A 291 10.38 -0.31 9.34
CA PHE A 291 10.77 0.23 10.63
C PHE A 291 12.27 0.04 10.87
N ARG A 292 12.88 0.93 11.66
CA ARG A 292 14.19 0.65 12.27
C ARG A 292 13.99 -0.34 13.40
N LYS A 293 14.93 -1.26 13.57
CA LYS A 293 14.92 -2.17 14.73
C LYS A 293 15.25 -1.41 16.00
N ASP A 294 16.24 -0.51 15.95
CA ASP A 294 16.52 0.43 17.05
C ASP A 294 16.09 1.84 16.61
N ASN A 295 15.11 2.38 17.29
CA ASN A 295 14.58 3.73 17.02
C ASN A 295 15.23 4.81 17.88
N GLY A 296 16.03 4.44 18.88
CA GLY A 296 16.60 5.38 19.84
C GLY A 296 15.57 6.09 20.72
N ASN A 297 14.28 5.71 20.64
CA ASN A 297 13.17 6.25 21.44
C ASN A 297 12.18 5.14 21.79
N PRO A 298 12.26 4.59 23.02
CA PRO A 298 11.42 3.46 23.44
C PRO A 298 9.91 3.74 23.40
N GLU A 299 9.49 4.98 23.67
CA GLU A 299 8.08 5.37 23.64
C GLU A 299 7.53 5.36 22.20
N LYS A 300 8.30 5.90 21.25
CA LYS A 300 7.94 5.80 19.82
C LYS A 300 7.93 4.35 19.35
N ALA A 301 8.91 3.54 19.75
CA ALA A 301 8.97 2.12 19.42
C ALA A 301 7.74 1.37 19.94
N LYS A 302 7.33 1.65 21.17
CA LYS A 302 6.09 1.10 21.77
C LYS A 302 4.87 1.52 20.95
N ALA A 303 4.72 2.80 20.67
CA ALA A 303 3.58 3.32 19.89
C ALA A 303 3.53 2.72 18.47
N MET A 304 4.69 2.50 17.81
CA MET A 304 4.76 1.82 16.51
C MET A 304 4.31 0.35 16.61
N ARG A 305 4.71 -0.39 17.64
CA ARG A 305 4.22 -1.76 17.85
C ARG A 305 2.71 -1.82 18.09
N GLU A 306 2.17 -0.89 18.87
CA GLU A 306 0.73 -0.77 19.11
C GLU A 306 -0.04 -0.41 17.81
N MET A 307 0.51 0.48 16.98
CA MET A 307 -0.02 0.79 15.66
C MET A 307 0.00 -0.42 14.73
N VAL A 308 1.08 -1.21 14.73
CA VAL A 308 1.15 -2.48 13.98
C VAL A 308 0.09 -3.45 14.47
N GLU A 309 -0.04 -3.66 15.79
CA GLU A 309 -1.05 -4.57 16.36
C GLU A 309 -2.48 -4.13 16.02
N TYR A 310 -2.75 -2.81 16.02
CA TYR A 310 -4.03 -2.27 15.54
C TYR A 310 -4.29 -2.66 14.08
N GLY A 311 -3.28 -2.50 13.21
CA GLY A 311 -3.36 -2.90 11.81
C GLY A 311 -3.62 -4.40 11.63
N LEU A 312 -3.03 -5.25 12.48
CA LEU A 312 -3.18 -6.71 12.45
C LEU A 312 -4.52 -7.21 13.00
N THR A 313 -5.23 -6.40 13.78
CA THR A 313 -6.49 -6.76 14.44
C THR A 313 -7.67 -5.99 13.86
N GLU A 314 -7.93 -4.78 14.35
CA GLU A 314 -9.04 -3.95 13.88
C GLU A 314 -8.90 -3.56 12.42
N GLY A 315 -7.67 -3.31 11.99
CA GLY A 315 -7.35 -2.94 10.62
C GLY A 315 -7.73 -4.00 9.59
N GLN A 316 -7.50 -5.29 9.89
CA GLN A 316 -7.84 -6.37 8.97
C GLN A 316 -9.36 -6.50 8.75
N LYS A 317 -10.18 -6.16 9.75
CA LYS A 317 -11.65 -6.27 9.67
C LYS A 317 -12.27 -5.40 8.59
N ILE A 318 -11.63 -4.28 8.24
CA ILE A 318 -12.12 -3.34 7.25
C ILE A 318 -11.46 -3.50 5.87
N ALA A 319 -10.43 -4.34 5.75
CA ALA A 319 -9.63 -4.47 4.53
C ALA A 319 -10.48 -4.78 3.29
N ASP A 320 -11.29 -5.85 3.32
CA ASP A 320 -12.14 -6.25 2.19
C ASP A 320 -13.13 -5.15 1.77
N SER A 321 -13.77 -4.50 2.73
CA SER A 321 -14.72 -3.42 2.42
C SER A 321 -14.07 -2.26 1.68
N MET A 322 -12.77 -2.04 1.89
CA MET A 322 -11.96 -1.01 1.25
C MET A 322 -11.27 -1.48 -0.04
N GLY A 323 -11.41 -2.75 -0.43
CA GLY A 323 -10.79 -3.31 -1.63
C GLY A 323 -9.39 -3.89 -1.41
N TYR A 324 -9.01 -4.13 -0.16
CA TYR A 324 -7.76 -4.80 0.20
C TYR A 324 -7.99 -6.24 0.62
N ILE A 325 -6.94 -7.04 0.59
CA ILE A 325 -6.96 -8.44 0.98
C ILE A 325 -6.47 -8.52 2.43
N PRO A 326 -7.30 -9.06 3.36
CA PRO A 326 -6.82 -9.36 4.71
C PRO A 326 -5.64 -10.33 4.68
N LEU A 327 -4.69 -10.13 5.59
CA LEU A 327 -3.55 -11.04 5.72
C LEU A 327 -4.02 -12.44 6.14
N PRO A 328 -3.42 -13.51 5.57
CA PRO A 328 -3.63 -14.86 6.10
C PRO A 328 -3.26 -14.94 7.59
N PRO A 329 -4.00 -15.70 8.42
CA PRO A 329 -3.74 -15.79 9.86
C PRO A 329 -2.29 -16.15 10.23
N SER A 330 -1.68 -17.06 9.46
CA SER A 330 -0.28 -17.44 9.66
C SER A 330 0.70 -16.28 9.41
N VAL A 331 0.37 -15.38 8.47
CA VAL A 331 1.16 -14.17 8.21
C VAL A 331 0.96 -13.15 9.32
N VAL A 332 -0.27 -12.97 9.82
CA VAL A 332 -0.55 -12.12 10.98
C VAL A 332 0.31 -12.53 12.18
N ASP A 333 0.40 -13.83 12.49
CA ASP A 333 1.19 -14.33 13.61
C ASP A 333 2.70 -14.10 13.40
N GLN A 334 3.20 -14.28 12.18
CA GLN A 334 4.60 -13.99 11.84
C GLN A 334 4.91 -12.49 11.98
N VAL A 335 4.03 -11.61 11.49
CA VAL A 335 4.18 -10.15 11.59
C VAL A 335 4.16 -9.70 13.04
N ARG A 336 3.20 -10.21 13.84
CA ARG A 336 3.12 -9.92 15.28
C ARG A 336 4.41 -10.30 16.01
N LYS A 337 4.96 -11.48 15.74
CA LYS A 337 6.23 -11.91 16.31
C LYS A 337 7.38 -11.00 15.88
N ALA A 338 7.45 -10.64 14.60
CA ALA A 338 8.52 -9.81 14.07
C ALA A 338 8.43 -8.34 14.52
N SER A 339 7.23 -7.84 14.83
CA SER A 339 7.05 -6.47 15.33
C SER A 339 7.77 -6.22 16.67
N ALA A 340 8.01 -7.27 17.47
CA ALA A 340 8.80 -7.18 18.70
C ALA A 340 10.26 -6.73 18.47
N ASN A 341 10.77 -6.81 17.23
CA ASN A 341 12.09 -6.32 16.86
C ASN A 341 12.17 -4.77 16.76
N ILE A 342 11.05 -4.07 16.85
CA ILE A 342 11.01 -2.60 16.86
C ILE A 342 11.26 -2.15 18.32
N GLN A 343 12.44 -1.61 18.61
CA GLN A 343 12.91 -1.25 19.96
C GLN A 343 13.22 0.25 20.06
#